data_ed17c5022a66e54c823fe3a827d2031a
#
_entry.id   ed17c5022a66e54c823fe3a827d2031a
#
_cell.length_a   1.000
_cell.length_b   1.000
_cell.length_c   1.000
_cell.angle_alpha   90.00
_cell.angle_beta   90.00
_cell.angle_gamma   90.00
#
_symmetry.space_group_name_H-M   'P 1'
#
loop_
_entity.id
_entity.type
_entity.pdbx_description
1 polymer ?
#
loop_
_entity_poly.entity_id
_entity_poly.type
_entity_poly.pdbx_seq_one_letter_code
_entity_poly.pdbx_strand_id
1 'polypeptide(L)'
;SSLLSKLKIKDNGQIVISLLPGSRKKEVQYILPILISVSKLLSKKIRKPILFLCQVAPNQEKLVDQILKKMPNEIKIVHKHLLGNELTSSSDYAIITSGTATLEYALNGIPSIALYKTNFLSAFVGRRLIDMDKIILPNWILGKKYMDFIFQEKCNPEYISEKMIKLIKDKNKPNELLVYAKKLRDLLTANDKTFKENIKNIIEAKLNF
;
A
#
# COMPACT_ATOMS: atom_id res chain seq x y z
N SER A 1 -8.50 -21.87 -3.06
CA SER A 1 -8.42 -21.73 -1.59
C SER A 1 -7.98 -20.31 -1.23
N SER A 2 -8.65 -19.68 -0.25
CA SER A 2 -8.26 -18.34 0.19
C SER A 2 -6.85 -18.34 0.77
N LEU A 3 -6.15 -17.21 0.70
CA LEU A 3 -4.81 -17.07 1.32
C LEU A 3 -4.86 -17.43 2.82
N LEU A 4 -5.94 -17.06 3.50
CA LEU A 4 -6.11 -17.37 4.93
C LEU A 4 -6.09 -18.88 5.20
N SER A 5 -6.73 -19.69 4.35
CA SER A 5 -6.69 -21.14 4.48
C SER A 5 -5.31 -21.72 4.21
N LYS A 6 -4.59 -21.21 3.20
CA LYS A 6 -3.18 -21.56 2.93
C LYS A 6 -2.25 -21.25 4.11
N LEU A 7 -2.51 -20.14 4.80
CA LEU A 7 -1.76 -19.73 5.99
C LEU A 7 -2.24 -20.43 7.28
N LYS A 8 -3.26 -21.30 7.20
CA LYS A 8 -3.92 -21.94 8.36
C LYS A 8 -4.42 -20.90 9.38
N ILE A 9 -4.94 -19.78 8.89
CA ILE A 9 -5.51 -18.71 9.71
C ILE A 9 -7.03 -18.85 9.63
N LYS A 10 -7.67 -18.95 10.79
CA LYS A 10 -9.13 -18.99 10.88
C LYS A 10 -9.70 -17.63 10.50
N ASP A 11 -10.69 -17.63 9.62
CA ASP A 11 -11.48 -16.44 9.33
C ASP A 11 -12.51 -16.23 10.46
N ASN A 12 -12.29 -15.20 11.25
CA ASN A 12 -13.17 -14.79 12.35
C ASN A 12 -13.87 -13.45 12.03
N GLY A 13 -14.01 -13.12 10.75
CA GLY A 13 -14.53 -11.83 10.32
C GLY A 13 -13.64 -10.65 10.67
N GLN A 14 -12.33 -10.87 10.88
CA GLN A 14 -11.34 -9.82 11.12
C GLN A 14 -11.17 -8.90 9.90
N ILE A 15 -10.71 -7.68 10.16
CA ILE A 15 -10.23 -6.79 9.09
C ILE A 15 -8.83 -7.26 8.67
N VAL A 16 -8.60 -7.45 7.38
CA VAL A 16 -7.28 -7.81 6.84
C VAL A 16 -6.60 -6.57 6.29
N ILE A 17 -5.46 -6.19 6.87
CA ILE A 17 -4.65 -5.04 6.43
C ILE A 17 -3.31 -5.54 5.91
N SER A 18 -3.04 -5.30 4.64
CA SER A 18 -1.75 -5.61 4.05
C SER A 18 -0.73 -4.50 4.33
N LEU A 19 0.47 -4.93 4.69
CA LEU A 19 1.63 -4.08 4.97
C LEU A 19 2.72 -4.35 3.94
N LEU A 20 3.05 -3.37 3.11
CA LEU A 20 4.06 -3.47 2.06
C LEU A 20 5.22 -2.50 2.35
N PRO A 21 6.26 -2.94 3.08
CA PRO A 21 7.36 -2.06 3.50
C PRO A 21 8.32 -1.69 2.38
N GLY A 22 8.11 -2.19 1.17
CA GLY A 22 8.97 -1.99 0.02
C GLY A 22 9.85 -3.19 -0.32
N SER A 23 10.56 -3.08 -1.43
CA SER A 23 11.41 -4.16 -1.95
C SER A 23 12.91 -3.91 -1.71
N ARG A 24 13.31 -2.67 -1.45
CA ARG A 24 14.70 -2.30 -1.23
C ARG A 24 15.05 -2.31 0.26
N LYS A 25 16.28 -2.73 0.59
CA LYS A 25 16.77 -2.80 1.98
C LYS A 25 16.50 -1.52 2.79
N LYS A 26 16.81 -0.35 2.23
CA LYS A 26 16.60 0.95 2.89
C LYS A 26 15.12 1.25 3.11
N GLU A 27 14.26 0.92 2.15
CA GLU A 27 12.81 1.09 2.30
C GLU A 27 12.30 0.26 3.49
N VAL A 28 12.64 -1.03 3.52
CA VAL A 28 12.26 -1.93 4.63
C VAL A 28 12.77 -1.42 5.98
N GLN A 29 14.03 -0.97 6.04
CA GLN A 29 14.62 -0.43 7.28
C GLN A 29 13.90 0.80 7.81
N TYR A 30 13.42 1.69 6.96
CA TYR A 30 12.72 2.92 7.36
C TYR A 30 11.22 2.71 7.57
N ILE A 31 10.57 1.92 6.72
CA ILE A 31 9.11 1.81 6.71
C ILE A 31 8.58 0.71 7.63
N LEU A 32 9.23 -0.46 7.69
CA LEU A 32 8.71 -1.57 8.49
C LEU A 32 8.54 -1.22 9.98
N PRO A 33 9.47 -0.55 10.67
CA PRO A 33 9.26 -0.11 12.06
C PRO A 33 8.05 0.81 12.24
N ILE A 34 7.80 1.68 11.26
CA ILE A 34 6.63 2.57 11.25
C ILE A 34 5.36 1.73 11.12
N LEU A 35 5.32 0.79 10.16
CA LEU A 35 4.15 -0.09 9.95
C LEU A 35 3.82 -0.93 11.18
N ILE A 36 4.82 -1.43 11.90
CA ILE A 36 4.62 -2.16 13.15
C ILE A 36 3.98 -1.25 14.21
N SER A 37 4.47 -0.02 14.35
CA SER A 37 3.90 0.96 15.29
C SER A 37 2.46 1.35 14.90
N VAL A 38 2.19 1.53 13.60
CA VAL A 38 0.83 1.75 13.07
C VAL A 38 -0.09 0.57 13.43
N SER A 39 0.40 -0.67 13.24
CA SER A 39 -0.39 -1.87 13.56
C SER A 39 -0.80 -1.90 15.04
N LYS A 40 0.10 -1.51 15.94
CA LYS A 40 -0.19 -1.38 17.37
C LYS A 40 -1.26 -0.34 17.66
N LEU A 41 -1.14 0.83 17.05
CA LEU A 41 -2.12 1.90 17.25
C LEU A 41 -3.50 1.53 16.69
N LEU A 42 -3.55 0.89 15.52
CA LEU A 42 -4.81 0.42 14.92
C LEU A 42 -5.48 -0.63 15.80
N SER A 43 -4.73 -1.64 16.29
CA SER A 43 -5.28 -2.68 17.18
C SER A 43 -5.80 -2.12 18.50
N LYS A 44 -5.22 -1.03 19.02
CA LYS A 44 -5.72 -0.35 20.23
C LYS A 44 -6.97 0.49 19.98
N LYS A 45 -7.08 1.12 18.79
CA LYS A 45 -8.14 2.08 18.49
C LYS A 45 -9.36 1.47 17.79
N ILE A 46 -9.23 0.30 17.17
CA ILE A 46 -10.29 -0.38 16.44
C ILE A 46 -10.74 -1.59 17.25
N ARG A 47 -12.04 -1.68 17.55
CA ARG A 47 -12.60 -2.76 18.36
C ARG A 47 -12.64 -4.11 17.62
N LYS A 48 -12.81 -4.07 16.29
CA LYS A 48 -12.85 -5.27 15.45
C LYS A 48 -11.45 -5.88 15.36
N PRO A 49 -11.29 -7.20 15.47
CA PRO A 49 -9.99 -7.84 15.29
C PRO A 49 -9.35 -7.48 13.96
N ILE A 50 -8.04 -7.28 13.95
CA ILE A 50 -7.28 -6.96 12.75
C ILE A 50 -6.21 -8.03 12.53
N LEU A 51 -6.13 -8.52 11.30
CA LEU A 51 -5.03 -9.35 10.82
C LEU A 51 -4.11 -8.49 9.96
N PHE A 52 -2.83 -8.45 10.33
CA PHE A 52 -1.81 -7.79 9.51
C PHE A 52 -1.04 -8.82 8.70
N LEU A 53 -1.02 -8.64 7.38
CA LEU A 53 -0.25 -9.47 6.45
C LEU A 53 0.89 -8.63 5.88
N CYS A 54 2.13 -8.96 6.24
CA CYS A 54 3.30 -8.25 5.76
C CYS A 54 3.91 -8.98 4.55
N GLN A 55 3.93 -8.32 3.40
CA GLN A 55 4.64 -8.83 2.22
C GLN A 55 6.15 -8.67 2.41
N VAL A 56 6.85 -9.78 2.26
CA VAL A 56 8.32 -9.79 2.30
C VAL A 56 8.84 -9.95 0.88
N ALA A 57 9.60 -8.98 0.41
CA ALA A 57 10.25 -9.08 -0.90
C ALA A 57 11.36 -10.14 -0.88
N PRO A 58 11.66 -10.79 -2.02
CA PRO A 58 12.79 -11.71 -2.13
C PRO A 58 14.08 -11.08 -1.56
N ASN A 59 14.87 -11.86 -0.85
CA ASN A 59 16.13 -11.46 -0.20
C ASN A 59 16.01 -10.44 0.96
N GLN A 60 14.79 -10.14 1.44
CA GLN A 60 14.59 -9.28 2.60
C GLN A 60 14.13 -10.05 3.86
N GLU A 61 13.95 -11.36 3.80
CA GLU A 61 13.41 -12.19 4.89
C GLU A 61 14.23 -12.03 6.17
N LYS A 62 15.55 -12.17 6.08
CA LYS A 62 16.44 -12.03 7.24
C LYS A 62 16.34 -10.66 7.90
N LEU A 63 16.23 -9.60 7.09
CA LEU A 63 16.09 -8.24 7.60
C LEU A 63 14.74 -8.03 8.29
N VAL A 64 13.66 -8.51 7.69
CA VAL A 64 12.31 -8.44 8.26
C VAL A 64 12.26 -9.20 9.57
N ASP A 65 12.78 -10.42 9.63
CA ASP A 65 12.86 -11.22 10.86
C ASP A 65 13.65 -10.50 11.97
N GLN A 66 14.79 -9.91 11.61
CA GLN A 66 15.62 -9.15 12.58
C GLN A 66 14.88 -7.94 13.15
N ILE A 67 14.10 -7.23 12.33
CA ILE A 67 13.31 -6.07 12.77
C ILE A 67 12.15 -6.54 13.66
N LEU A 68 11.42 -7.57 13.24
CA LEU A 68 10.28 -8.09 13.99
C LEU A 68 10.69 -8.67 15.35
N LYS A 69 11.84 -9.37 15.42
CA LYS A 69 12.37 -9.91 16.70
C LYS A 69 12.73 -8.84 17.73
N LYS A 70 13.07 -7.64 17.28
CA LYS A 70 13.42 -6.52 18.18
C LYS A 70 12.21 -5.76 18.69
N MET A 71 11.04 -6.03 18.13
CA MET A 71 9.79 -5.36 18.49
C MET A 71 9.01 -6.19 19.52
N PRO A 72 8.32 -5.55 20.49
CA PRO A 72 7.49 -6.27 21.45
C PRO A 72 6.40 -7.08 20.73
N ASN A 73 6.19 -8.33 21.16
CA ASN A 73 5.24 -9.29 20.56
C ASN A 73 3.75 -8.99 20.84
N GLU A 74 3.37 -7.73 20.98
CA GLU A 74 1.99 -7.36 21.32
C GLU A 74 1.00 -7.61 20.18
N ILE A 75 1.49 -7.75 18.92
CA ILE A 75 0.63 -7.89 17.74
C ILE A 75 1.22 -8.94 16.80
N LYS A 76 0.36 -9.85 16.38
CA LYS A 76 0.72 -10.88 15.41
C LYS A 76 0.72 -10.29 14.00
N ILE A 77 1.91 -10.06 13.45
CA ILE A 77 2.09 -9.76 12.02
C ILE A 77 2.52 -11.05 11.34
N VAL A 78 1.69 -11.53 10.42
CA VAL A 78 2.05 -12.66 9.57
C VAL A 78 2.88 -12.12 8.42
N HIS A 79 4.14 -12.57 8.32
CA HIS A 79 5.06 -12.15 7.27
C HIS A 79 5.52 -13.35 6.45
N LYS A 80 5.40 -13.24 5.15
CA LYS A 80 5.83 -14.28 4.20
C LYS A 80 6.12 -13.66 2.84
N HIS A 81 6.86 -14.40 2.03
CA HIS A 81 6.94 -14.15 0.61
C HIS A 81 5.60 -14.59 -0.02
N LEU A 82 4.71 -13.63 -0.21
CA LEU A 82 3.38 -13.85 -0.78
C LEU A 82 3.36 -13.30 -2.21
N LEU A 83 2.65 -13.97 -3.11
CA LEU A 83 2.38 -13.43 -4.43
C LEU A 83 1.43 -12.23 -4.31
N GLY A 84 1.67 -11.16 -5.09
CA GLY A 84 0.92 -9.92 -5.00
C GLY A 84 -0.60 -10.14 -5.14
N ASN A 85 -1.02 -10.95 -6.12
CA ASN A 85 -2.43 -11.27 -6.36
C ASN A 85 -3.10 -12.04 -5.20
N GLU A 86 -2.39 -12.91 -4.50
CA GLU A 86 -2.92 -13.62 -3.33
C GLU A 86 -3.14 -12.65 -2.17
N LEU A 87 -2.22 -11.71 -2.01
CA LEU A 87 -2.29 -10.70 -0.95
C LEU A 87 -3.39 -9.68 -1.23
N THR A 88 -3.48 -9.16 -2.45
CA THR A 88 -4.53 -8.20 -2.84
C THR A 88 -5.92 -8.80 -2.71
N SER A 89 -6.13 -10.03 -3.20
CA SER A 89 -7.44 -10.70 -3.11
C SER A 89 -7.91 -11.01 -1.68
N SER A 90 -7.00 -10.96 -0.70
CA SER A 90 -7.29 -11.25 0.70
C SER A 90 -7.28 -10.02 1.59
N SER A 91 -7.09 -8.84 1.03
CA SER A 91 -6.95 -7.59 1.77
C SER A 91 -8.20 -6.74 1.73
N ASP A 92 -8.65 -6.26 2.90
CA ASP A 92 -9.68 -5.23 2.98
C ASP A 92 -9.07 -3.83 2.81
N TYR A 93 -7.85 -3.64 3.31
CA TYR A 93 -7.09 -2.37 3.26
C TYR A 93 -5.60 -2.64 3.07
N ALA A 94 -4.84 -1.59 2.68
CA ALA A 94 -3.40 -1.71 2.60
C ALA A 94 -2.65 -0.42 2.97
N ILE A 95 -1.42 -0.60 3.46
CA ILE A 95 -0.44 0.46 3.65
C ILE A 95 0.80 0.07 2.83
N ILE A 96 1.12 0.87 1.82
CA ILE A 96 2.01 0.46 0.72
C ILE A 96 3.14 1.46 0.57
N THR A 97 4.40 1.01 0.57
CA THR A 97 5.50 1.84 0.07
C THR A 97 5.29 2.15 -1.40
N SER A 98 5.38 3.43 -1.78
CA SER A 98 5.17 3.90 -3.15
C SER A 98 5.99 3.12 -4.16
N GLY A 99 5.33 2.61 -5.20
CA GLY A 99 5.89 1.77 -6.25
C GLY A 99 4.77 1.15 -7.10
N THR A 100 5.09 0.14 -7.90
CA THR A 100 4.14 -0.56 -8.78
C THR A 100 2.99 -1.23 -8.02
N ALA A 101 3.22 -1.65 -6.78
CA ALA A 101 2.18 -2.23 -5.93
C ALA A 101 0.99 -1.28 -5.70
N THR A 102 1.20 0.05 -5.69
CA THR A 102 0.09 1.02 -5.58
C THR A 102 -0.91 0.89 -6.71
N LEU A 103 -0.42 0.63 -7.93
CA LEU A 103 -1.29 0.40 -9.09
C LEU A 103 -2.03 -0.94 -8.99
N GLU A 104 -1.36 -2.00 -8.54
CA GLU A 104 -1.97 -3.32 -8.35
C GLU A 104 -3.14 -3.26 -7.37
N TYR A 105 -2.97 -2.61 -6.21
CA TYR A 105 -4.03 -2.43 -5.23
C TYR A 105 -5.16 -1.53 -5.74
N ALA A 106 -4.82 -0.48 -6.49
CA ALA A 106 -5.81 0.39 -7.12
C ALA A 106 -6.65 -0.32 -8.17
N LEU A 107 -6.04 -1.17 -9.00
CA LEU A 107 -6.75 -1.99 -10.01
C LEU A 107 -7.73 -2.99 -9.37
N ASN A 108 -7.48 -3.40 -8.15
CA ASN A 108 -8.37 -4.27 -7.37
C ASN A 108 -9.37 -3.49 -6.50
N GLY A 109 -9.35 -2.16 -6.53
CA GLY A 109 -10.26 -1.33 -5.76
C GLY A 109 -10.02 -1.37 -4.24
N ILE A 110 -8.84 -1.80 -3.80
CA ILE A 110 -8.52 -1.93 -2.37
C ILE A 110 -8.20 -0.56 -1.78
N PRO A 111 -8.96 -0.10 -0.76
CA PRO A 111 -8.66 1.14 -0.06
C PRO A 111 -7.26 1.11 0.56
N SER A 112 -6.40 2.05 0.14
CA SER A 112 -4.99 2.00 0.50
C SER A 112 -4.40 3.38 0.79
N ILE A 113 -3.31 3.40 1.54
CA ILE A 113 -2.46 4.56 1.80
C ILE A 113 -1.07 4.28 1.25
N ALA A 114 -0.56 5.16 0.39
CA ALA A 114 0.79 5.08 -0.11
C ALA A 114 1.75 5.88 0.79
N LEU A 115 2.91 5.29 1.09
CA LEU A 115 3.97 5.90 1.89
C LEU A 115 5.24 6.05 1.07
N TYR A 116 6.00 7.11 1.34
CA TYR A 116 7.37 7.19 0.86
C TYR A 116 8.25 7.91 1.88
N LYS A 117 9.31 7.23 2.31
CA LYS A 117 10.30 7.78 3.23
C LYS A 117 11.70 7.42 2.74
N THR A 118 12.54 8.43 2.59
CA THR A 118 13.93 8.29 2.14
C THR A 118 14.84 9.18 2.99
N ASN A 119 16.13 9.20 2.68
CA ASN A 119 17.05 10.11 3.36
C ASN A 119 16.72 11.58 3.04
N PHE A 120 17.08 12.48 3.95
CA PHE A 120 16.74 13.91 3.89
C PHE A 120 17.17 14.59 2.57
N LEU A 121 18.33 14.22 2.04
CA LEU A 121 18.90 14.86 0.85
C LEU A 121 18.08 14.57 -0.42
N SER A 122 17.68 13.31 -0.61
CA SER A 122 16.82 12.91 -1.74
C SER A 122 15.41 13.49 -1.65
N ALA A 123 14.91 13.71 -0.43
CA ALA A 123 13.61 14.30 -0.18
C ALA A 123 13.55 15.79 -0.53
N PHE A 124 14.62 16.53 -0.26
CA PHE A 124 14.69 17.97 -0.51
C PHE A 124 14.59 18.30 -2.01
N VAL A 125 15.26 17.51 -2.84
CA VAL A 125 15.19 17.67 -4.32
C VAL A 125 13.79 17.31 -4.84
N GLY A 126 13.18 16.25 -4.34
CA GLY A 126 11.86 15.80 -4.79
C GLY A 126 10.73 16.78 -4.47
N ARG A 127 10.78 17.51 -3.34
CA ARG A 127 9.73 18.46 -2.93
C ARG A 127 9.56 19.67 -3.84
N ARG A 128 10.63 20.08 -4.51
CA ARG A 128 10.62 21.30 -5.34
C ARG A 128 10.13 21.07 -6.75
N LEU A 129 10.09 19.82 -7.21
CA LEU A 129 9.92 19.50 -8.62
C LEU A 129 8.63 18.74 -8.94
N ILE A 130 7.87 18.24 -7.94
CA ILE A 130 6.82 17.25 -8.20
C ILE A 130 5.53 17.60 -7.47
N ASP A 131 4.42 17.56 -8.22
CA ASP A 131 3.07 17.56 -7.65
C ASP A 131 2.87 16.28 -6.83
N MET A 132 2.85 16.46 -5.51
CA MET A 132 2.82 15.34 -4.55
C MET A 132 1.56 14.47 -4.69
N ASP A 133 0.44 15.02 -5.15
CA ASP A 133 -0.79 14.26 -5.34
C ASP A 133 -0.75 13.39 -6.61
N LYS A 134 0.15 13.70 -7.55
CA LYS A 134 0.32 12.96 -8.81
C LYS A 134 1.52 12.01 -8.83
N ILE A 135 2.25 11.89 -7.73
CA ILE A 135 3.50 11.09 -7.67
C ILE A 135 3.25 9.59 -7.80
N ILE A 136 2.12 9.10 -7.30
CA ILE A 136 1.78 7.68 -7.34
C ILE A 136 0.99 7.34 -8.61
N LEU A 137 1.33 6.18 -9.19
CA LEU A 137 0.79 5.78 -10.50
C LEU A 137 -0.73 5.87 -10.62
N PRO A 138 -1.56 5.37 -9.67
CA PRO A 138 -3.01 5.48 -9.81
C PRO A 138 -3.51 6.93 -9.85
N ASN A 139 -2.98 7.82 -9.00
CA ASN A 139 -3.36 9.22 -8.98
C ASN A 139 -2.97 9.92 -10.29
N TRP A 140 -1.77 9.61 -10.78
CA TRP A 140 -1.24 10.19 -12.01
C TRP A 140 -2.04 9.75 -13.24
N ILE A 141 -2.32 8.44 -13.38
CA ILE A 141 -3.10 7.90 -14.50
C ILE A 141 -4.52 8.46 -14.50
N LEU A 142 -5.18 8.50 -13.35
CA LEU A 142 -6.55 9.03 -13.22
C LEU A 142 -6.62 10.55 -13.31
N GLY A 143 -5.51 11.27 -13.17
CA GLY A 143 -5.46 12.72 -13.12
C GLY A 143 -6.11 13.33 -11.89
N LYS A 144 -6.33 12.54 -10.82
CA LYS A 144 -6.95 12.96 -9.57
C LYS A 144 -6.47 12.12 -8.38
N LYS A 145 -6.71 12.64 -7.19
CA LYS A 145 -6.40 11.95 -5.95
C LYS A 145 -7.33 10.74 -5.75
N TYR A 146 -6.79 9.56 -6.01
CA TYR A 146 -7.42 8.27 -5.76
C TYR A 146 -7.04 7.72 -4.39
N MET A 147 -5.75 7.81 -4.05
CA MET A 147 -5.12 7.25 -2.86
C MET A 147 -4.34 8.34 -2.12
N ASP A 148 -4.41 8.36 -0.79
CA ASP A 148 -3.58 9.27 0.00
C ASP A 148 -2.10 8.89 -0.15
N PHE A 149 -1.25 9.91 -0.39
CA PHE A 149 0.19 9.78 -0.41
C PHE A 149 0.80 10.52 0.78
N ILE A 150 1.51 9.79 1.63
CA ILE A 150 2.15 10.32 2.84
C ILE A 150 3.66 10.30 2.63
N PHE A 151 4.29 11.47 2.78
CA PHE A 151 5.68 11.67 2.45
C PHE A 151 6.50 12.15 3.65
N GLN A 152 7.70 11.59 3.82
CA GLN A 152 8.77 12.00 4.75
C GLN A 152 8.31 12.17 6.21
N GLU A 153 8.27 13.39 6.74
CA GLU A 153 7.99 13.67 8.15
C GLU A 153 6.57 13.29 8.54
N LYS A 154 5.63 13.32 7.59
CA LYS A 154 4.27 12.84 7.79
C LYS A 154 4.19 11.31 7.87
N CYS A 155 5.26 10.58 7.46
CA CYS A 155 5.35 9.15 7.67
C CYS A 155 5.66 8.84 9.15
N ASN A 156 4.74 9.21 10.04
CA ASN A 156 4.75 8.86 11.45
C ASN A 156 3.53 7.99 11.80
N PRO A 157 3.64 7.13 12.83
CA PRO A 157 2.61 6.15 13.15
C PRO A 157 1.26 6.75 13.48
N GLU A 158 1.23 7.87 14.18
CA GLU A 158 0.00 8.55 14.63
C GLU A 158 -0.79 9.04 13.42
N TYR A 159 -0.16 9.80 12.54
CA TYR A 159 -0.79 10.37 11.35
C TYR A 159 -1.29 9.28 10.39
N ILE A 160 -0.48 8.24 10.15
CA ILE A 160 -0.87 7.11 9.29
C ILE A 160 -2.06 6.36 9.88
N SER A 161 -2.04 6.12 11.20
CA SER A 161 -3.13 5.43 11.90
C SER A 161 -4.44 6.22 11.82
N GLU A 162 -4.40 7.53 12.01
CA GLU A 162 -5.58 8.39 11.89
C GLU A 162 -6.17 8.37 10.48
N LYS A 163 -5.31 8.42 9.46
CA LYS A 163 -5.73 8.31 8.06
C LYS A 163 -6.36 6.96 7.77
N MET A 164 -5.77 5.86 8.25
CA MET A 164 -6.30 4.51 8.06
C MET A 164 -7.63 4.33 8.80
N ILE A 165 -7.78 4.85 10.01
CA ILE A 165 -9.04 4.80 10.76
C ILE A 165 -10.15 5.56 10.01
N LYS A 166 -9.86 6.72 9.43
CA LYS A 166 -10.82 7.46 8.60
C LYS A 166 -11.25 6.63 7.39
N LEU A 167 -10.29 5.99 6.73
CA LEU A 167 -10.53 5.14 5.56
C LEU A 167 -11.41 3.93 5.92
N ILE A 168 -11.15 3.28 7.06
CA ILE A 168 -11.92 2.13 7.56
C ILE A 168 -13.36 2.52 7.94
N LYS A 169 -13.56 3.74 8.46
CA LYS A 169 -14.87 4.26 8.86
C LYS A 169 -15.72 4.75 7.69
N ASP A 170 -15.11 5.05 6.56
CA ASP A 170 -15.80 5.54 5.37
C ASP A 170 -16.44 4.38 4.61
N LYS A 171 -17.73 4.16 4.88
CA LYS A 171 -18.51 3.07 4.26
C LYS A 171 -18.72 3.24 2.75
N ASN A 172 -18.59 4.44 2.22
CA ASN A 172 -18.81 4.73 0.80
C ASN A 172 -17.53 4.53 -0.02
N LYS A 173 -16.37 4.64 0.63
CA LYS A 173 -15.07 4.60 -0.04
C LYS A 173 -14.82 3.33 -0.85
N PRO A 174 -15.12 2.12 -0.39
CA PRO A 174 -14.93 0.91 -1.19
C PRO A 174 -15.68 0.95 -2.52
N ASN A 175 -16.95 1.37 -2.53
CA ASN A 175 -17.75 1.46 -3.76
C ASN A 175 -17.18 2.51 -4.73
N GLU A 176 -16.79 3.68 -4.22
CA GLU A 176 -16.11 4.71 -5.01
C GLU A 176 -14.84 4.17 -5.67
N LEU A 177 -14.02 3.45 -4.92
CA LEU A 177 -12.76 2.91 -5.40
C LEU A 177 -12.95 1.81 -6.45
N LEU A 178 -14.00 1.00 -6.36
CA LEU A 178 -14.34 0.02 -7.40
C LEU A 178 -14.67 0.68 -8.74
N VAL A 179 -15.39 1.81 -8.73
CA VAL A 179 -15.65 2.59 -9.95
C VAL A 179 -14.34 3.09 -10.57
N TYR A 180 -13.42 3.60 -9.75
CA TYR A 180 -12.12 4.04 -10.24
C TYR A 180 -11.22 2.90 -10.70
N ALA A 181 -11.27 1.75 -10.04
CA ALA A 181 -10.56 0.55 -10.45
C ALA A 181 -11.00 0.10 -11.86
N LYS A 182 -12.31 0.15 -12.14
CA LYS A 182 -12.84 -0.10 -13.48
C LYS A 182 -12.27 0.91 -14.48
N LYS A 183 -12.35 2.21 -14.17
CA LYS A 183 -11.79 3.26 -15.04
C LYS A 183 -10.31 3.10 -15.31
N LEU A 184 -9.52 2.71 -14.28
CA LEU A 184 -8.09 2.41 -14.44
C LEU A 184 -7.87 1.23 -15.39
N ARG A 185 -8.64 0.15 -15.24
CA ARG A 185 -8.57 -1.01 -16.15
C ARG A 185 -8.89 -0.59 -17.58
N ASP A 186 -9.98 0.13 -17.77
CA ASP A 186 -10.40 0.61 -19.11
C ASP A 186 -9.32 1.46 -19.78
N LEU A 187 -8.69 2.38 -19.04
CA LEU A 187 -7.58 3.21 -19.55
C LEU A 187 -6.33 2.38 -19.91
N LEU A 188 -6.06 1.31 -19.18
CA LEU A 188 -4.88 0.48 -19.36
C LEU A 188 -5.07 -0.64 -20.39
N THR A 189 -6.31 -0.94 -20.78
CA THR A 189 -6.66 -1.98 -21.77
C THR A 189 -7.31 -1.40 -23.03
N ALA A 190 -7.40 -0.07 -23.17
CA ALA A 190 -8.02 0.57 -24.32
C ALA A 190 -7.28 0.25 -25.64
N ASN A 191 -8.03 0.12 -26.74
CA ASN A 191 -7.55 0.07 -28.12
C ASN A 191 -6.73 -1.17 -28.54
N ASP A 192 -7.08 -2.39 -28.09
CA ASP A 192 -6.41 -3.65 -28.46
C ASP A 192 -4.87 -3.64 -28.32
N LYS A 193 -4.34 -2.66 -27.60
CA LYS A 193 -2.91 -2.55 -27.29
C LYS A 193 -2.60 -3.31 -26.01
N THR A 194 -1.38 -3.78 -25.91
CA THR A 194 -0.89 -4.41 -24.68
C THR A 194 -0.88 -3.39 -23.52
N PHE A 195 -1.01 -3.87 -22.30
CA PHE A 195 -0.90 -3.07 -21.07
C PHE A 195 0.35 -2.16 -21.07
N LYS A 196 1.48 -2.68 -21.59
CA LYS A 196 2.74 -1.95 -21.70
C LYS A 196 2.65 -0.77 -22.66
N GLU A 197 2.04 -0.97 -23.84
CA GLU A 197 1.84 0.07 -24.85
C GLU A 197 0.89 1.15 -24.37
N ASN A 198 -0.18 0.77 -23.67
CA ASN A 198 -1.12 1.73 -23.09
C ASN A 198 -0.46 2.58 -22.01
N ILE A 199 0.34 1.99 -21.11
CA ILE A 199 1.13 2.76 -20.15
C ILE A 199 2.09 3.71 -20.86
N LYS A 200 2.81 3.27 -21.90
CA LYS A 200 3.71 4.11 -22.68
C LYS A 200 2.97 5.30 -23.29
N ASN A 201 1.84 5.07 -23.95
CA ASN A 201 1.02 6.13 -24.54
C ASN A 201 0.51 7.14 -23.50
N ILE A 202 0.08 6.67 -22.31
CA ILE A 202 -0.36 7.54 -21.21
C ILE A 202 0.83 8.40 -20.72
N ILE A 203 2.03 7.83 -20.63
CA ILE A 203 3.25 8.55 -20.23
C ILE A 203 3.58 9.62 -21.26
N GLU A 204 3.64 9.27 -22.54
CA GLU A 204 3.94 10.19 -23.64
C GLU A 204 2.92 11.33 -23.72
N ALA A 205 1.62 11.04 -23.64
CA ALA A 205 0.58 12.06 -23.66
C ALA A 205 0.63 13.03 -22.47
N LYS A 206 1.19 12.61 -21.33
CA LYS A 206 1.28 13.45 -20.12
C LYS A 206 2.62 14.17 -19.96
N LEU A 207 3.65 13.76 -20.67
CA LEU A 207 4.97 14.41 -20.67
C LEU A 207 5.13 15.46 -21.78
N ASN A 208 4.27 15.40 -22.81
CA ASN A 208 4.28 16.34 -23.93
C ASN A 208 3.41 17.61 -23.69
N PHE A 209 3.29 18.03 -22.42
CA PHE A 209 2.70 19.32 -22.01
C PHE A 209 3.73 20.22 -21.36
#